data_0995bb904e3e0f0b9f762dae0d8ba299
#
_entry.id   0995bb904e3e0f0b9f762dae0d8ba299
#
_cell.length_a   1.000
_cell.length_b   1.000
_cell.length_c   1.000
_cell.angle_alpha   90.00
_cell.angle_beta   90.00
_cell.angle_gamma   90.00
#
_symmetry.space_group_name_H-M   'P 1'
#
loop_
_entity.id
_entity.type
_entity.pdbx_description
1 polymer ?
#
loop_
_entity_poly.entity_id
_entity_poly.type
_entity_poly.pdbx_seq_one_letter_code
_entity_poly.pdbx_strand_id
1 'polypeptide(L)' 'MLDGNVFAVFTKEDDIIGLHAIAEKIPMNYNLVCYTKGCVTFNVCKTWKDAQELARQWNKDFQNNGRQKVKIGG' A
#
# COMPACT_ATOMS: atom_id res chain seq x y z
N MET A 1 13.41 15.08 15.99
CA MET A 1 13.22 13.72 16.47
C MET A 1 12.51 12.88 15.46
N LEU A 2 13.13 11.80 15.08
CA LEU A 2 12.61 11.00 13.98
C LEU A 2 12.23 9.59 14.44
N ASP A 3 11.66 9.50 15.61
CA ASP A 3 11.24 8.21 16.14
C ASP A 3 9.77 7.94 15.93
N GLY A 4 9.12 8.73 15.09
CA GLY A 4 7.75 8.47 14.72
C GLY A 4 7.64 7.39 13.66
N ASN A 5 6.43 7.14 13.21
CA ASN A 5 6.14 6.21 12.15
C ASN A 5 5.60 6.95 10.94
N VAL A 6 5.74 6.33 9.79
CA VAL A 6 5.05 6.79 8.60
C VAL A 6 4.05 5.74 8.19
N PHE A 7 3.00 6.17 7.52
CA PHE A 7 1.93 5.30 7.07
C PHE A 7 2.00 5.26 5.56
N ALA A 8 2.41 4.13 5.04
CA ALA A 8 2.70 4.01 3.62
C ALA A 8 1.71 3.07 2.95
N VAL A 9 1.41 3.34 1.69
CA VAL A 9 0.59 2.48 0.86
C VAL A 9 1.47 1.97 -0.26
N PHE A 10 1.53 0.66 -0.40
CA PHE A 10 2.33 0.00 -1.44
C PHE A 10 1.42 -0.69 -2.41
N THR A 11 1.86 -0.80 -3.66
CA THR A 11 1.22 -1.67 -4.62
C THR A 11 2.14 -2.82 -4.92
N LYS A 12 1.58 -4.02 -4.91
CA LYS A 12 2.30 -5.24 -5.24
C LYS A 12 1.49 -6.03 -6.24
N GLU A 13 2.16 -6.87 -6.98
CA GLU A 13 1.50 -7.72 -7.94
C GLU A 13 1.81 -9.17 -7.62
N ASP A 14 0.79 -10.01 -7.54
CA ASP A 14 1.02 -11.42 -7.31
C ASP A 14 0.12 -12.25 -8.21
N ASP A 15 0.45 -13.55 -8.32
CA ASP A 15 -0.20 -14.40 -9.31
C ASP A 15 -1.65 -14.69 -9.00
N ILE A 16 -2.02 -14.64 -7.74
CA ILE A 16 -3.38 -15.00 -7.32
C ILE A 16 -4.27 -13.79 -7.29
N ILE A 17 -3.79 -12.75 -6.62
CA ILE A 17 -4.60 -11.56 -6.39
C ILE A 17 -4.50 -10.57 -7.56
N GLY A 18 -3.34 -10.53 -8.20
CA GLY A 18 -3.03 -9.51 -9.18
C GLY A 18 -2.48 -8.27 -8.51
N LEU A 19 -2.71 -7.12 -9.11
CA LEU A 19 -2.24 -5.86 -8.57
C LEU A 19 -3.11 -5.47 -7.38
N HIS A 20 -2.48 -5.18 -6.26
CA HIS A 20 -3.22 -4.83 -5.04
C HIS A 20 -2.43 -3.82 -4.21
N ALA A 21 -3.14 -3.09 -3.37
CA ALA A 21 -2.55 -2.08 -2.51
C ALA A 21 -2.71 -2.49 -1.05
N ILE A 22 -1.67 -2.22 -0.27
CA ILE A 22 -1.64 -2.51 1.17
C ILE A 22 -1.22 -1.25 1.91
N ALA A 23 -1.84 -0.98 3.05
CA ALA A 23 -1.42 0.09 3.94
C ALA A 23 -0.57 -0.51 5.06
N GLU A 24 0.55 0.14 5.36
CA GLU A 24 1.49 -0.33 6.37
C GLU A 24 1.97 0.82 7.22
N LYS A 25 2.18 0.53 8.50
CA LYS A 25 2.79 1.48 9.42
C LYS A 25 4.23 1.04 9.62
N ILE A 26 5.16 1.91 9.21
CA ILE A 26 6.59 1.57 9.26
C ILE A 26 7.34 2.65 10.02
N PRO A 27 8.44 2.28 10.69
CA PRO A 27 9.25 3.26 11.42
C PRO A 27 9.86 4.29 10.48
N MET A 28 9.84 5.55 10.91
CA MET A 28 10.32 6.65 10.10
C MET A 28 11.78 6.47 9.71
N ASN A 29 12.60 6.02 10.64
CA ASN A 29 14.02 5.89 10.41
C ASN A 29 14.43 4.52 9.89
N TYR A 30 13.46 3.66 9.64
CA TYR A 30 13.75 2.35 9.10
C TYR A 30 14.07 2.48 7.63
N ASN A 31 14.78 1.49 7.11
CA ASN A 31 15.17 1.50 5.72
C ASN A 31 13.94 1.27 4.83
N LEU A 32 13.38 2.35 4.37
CA LEU A 32 12.16 2.32 3.57
C LEU A 32 12.31 1.47 2.32
N VAL A 33 13.53 1.39 1.81
CA VAL A 33 13.81 0.59 0.63
C VAL A 33 13.41 -0.87 0.85
N CYS A 34 13.56 -1.37 2.07
CA CYS A 34 13.21 -2.76 2.37
C CYS A 34 11.72 -3.01 2.19
N TYR A 35 10.91 -2.01 2.45
CA TYR A 35 9.46 -2.15 2.32
C TYR A 35 8.98 -1.93 0.90
N THR A 36 9.71 -1.12 0.14
CA THR A 36 9.30 -0.81 -1.22
C THR A 36 9.85 -1.78 -2.25
N LYS A 37 10.72 -2.67 -1.81
CA LYS A 37 11.32 -3.64 -2.72
C LYS A 37 10.24 -4.54 -3.31
N GLY A 38 10.20 -4.59 -4.62
CA GLY A 38 9.21 -5.40 -5.31
C GLY A 38 7.87 -4.73 -5.47
N CYS A 39 7.70 -3.51 -4.99
CA CYS A 39 6.43 -2.83 -5.19
C CYS A 39 6.46 -2.07 -6.51
N VAL A 40 5.27 -1.88 -7.07
CA VAL A 40 5.12 -1.15 -8.33
C VAL A 40 5.15 0.34 -8.06
N THR A 41 4.50 0.75 -6.98
CA THR A 41 4.48 2.15 -6.61
C THR A 41 4.22 2.24 -5.11
N PHE A 42 4.50 3.38 -4.51
CA PHE A 42 4.16 3.58 -3.12
C PHE A 42 3.92 5.05 -2.84
N ASN A 43 3.21 5.31 -1.76
CA ASN A 43 2.90 6.66 -1.32
C ASN A 43 2.91 6.69 0.20
N VAL A 44 3.28 7.83 0.77
CA VAL A 44 3.32 8.03 2.21
C VAL A 44 2.21 8.97 2.60
N CYS A 45 1.44 8.60 3.62
CA CYS A 45 0.32 9.38 4.11
C CYS A 45 0.63 9.90 5.51
N LYS A 46 -0.09 10.92 5.93
CA LYS A 46 0.12 11.55 7.21
C LYS A 46 -0.52 10.79 8.36
N THR A 47 -1.61 10.10 8.10
CA THR A 47 -2.33 9.36 9.12
C THR A 47 -2.62 7.96 8.65
N TRP A 48 -2.87 7.07 9.61
CA TRP A 48 -3.24 5.70 9.31
C TRP A 48 -4.56 5.63 8.55
N LYS A 49 -5.49 6.48 8.93
CA LYS A 49 -6.78 6.54 8.26
C LYS A 49 -6.61 6.89 6.78
N ASP A 50 -5.78 7.87 6.49
CA ASP A 50 -5.53 8.28 5.10
C ASP A 50 -4.90 7.14 4.31
N ALA A 51 -3.95 6.44 4.91
CA ALA A 51 -3.30 5.32 4.24
C ALA A 51 -4.29 4.21 3.93
N GLN A 52 -5.16 3.88 4.87
CA GLN A 52 -6.15 2.85 4.66
C GLN A 52 -7.16 3.24 3.59
N GLU A 53 -7.58 4.48 3.59
CA GLU A 53 -8.51 4.97 2.58
C GLU A 53 -7.88 4.95 1.19
N LEU A 54 -6.64 5.37 1.11
CA LEU A 54 -5.93 5.38 -0.16
C LEU A 54 -5.76 3.95 -0.69
N ALA A 55 -5.39 3.03 0.18
CA ALA A 55 -5.24 1.62 -0.22
C ALA A 55 -6.57 1.06 -0.74
N ARG A 56 -7.66 1.36 -0.06
CA ARG A 56 -8.98 0.91 -0.52
C ARG A 56 -9.35 1.49 -1.87
N GLN A 57 -9.06 2.77 -2.06
CA GLN A 57 -9.36 3.44 -3.32
C GLN A 57 -8.55 2.84 -4.46
N TRP A 58 -7.26 2.59 -4.22
CA TRP A 58 -6.43 1.95 -5.24
C TRP A 58 -6.93 0.55 -5.59
N ASN A 59 -7.31 -0.23 -4.57
CA ASN A 59 -7.82 -1.58 -4.81
C ASN A 59 -9.11 -1.55 -5.61
N LYS A 60 -9.97 -0.59 -5.32
CA LYS A 60 -11.21 -0.44 -6.08
C LYS A 60 -10.91 -0.11 -7.54
N ASP A 61 -9.95 0.77 -7.77
CA ASP A 61 -9.55 1.12 -9.13
C ASP A 61 -8.96 -0.07 -9.87
N PHE A 62 -8.14 -0.87 -9.17
CA PHE A 62 -7.55 -2.04 -9.78
C PHE A 62 -8.62 -3.06 -10.17
N GLN A 63 -9.62 -3.25 -9.34
CA GLN A 63 -10.73 -4.13 -9.66
C GLN A 63 -11.51 -3.63 -10.86
N ASN A 64 -11.80 -2.35 -10.89
CA ASN A 64 -12.56 -1.74 -11.97
C ASN A 64 -11.83 -1.82 -13.30
N ASN A 65 -10.51 -1.82 -13.25
CA ASN A 65 -9.68 -1.89 -14.46
C ASN A 65 -9.24 -3.31 -14.79
N GLY A 66 -9.75 -4.29 -14.07
CA GLY A 66 -9.40 -5.69 -14.33
C GLY A 66 -8.00 -6.07 -13.92
N ARG A 67 -7.33 -5.27 -13.11
CA ARG A 67 -5.96 -5.53 -12.70
C ARG A 67 -5.88 -6.34 -11.40
N GLN A 68 -6.98 -6.42 -10.68
CA GLN A 68 -7.08 -7.23 -9.49
C GLN A 68 -8.05 -8.38 -9.75
N LYS A 69 -7.61 -9.59 -9.45
CA LYS A 69 -8.36 -10.80 -9.80
C LYS A 69 -9.38 -11.18 -8.74
N VAL A 70 -9.11 -10.85 -7.49
CA VAL A 70 -10.03 -11.13 -6.39
C VAL A 70 -10.10 -9.90 -5.50
N LYS A 71 -11.23 -9.74 -4.82
CA LYS A 71 -11.45 -8.62 -3.95
C LYS A 71 -10.63 -8.78 -2.67
N ILE A 72 -9.97 -7.71 -2.26
CA ILE A 72 -9.15 -7.69 -1.07
C ILE A 72 -9.78 -6.75 -0.06
N GLY A 73 -9.80 -7.20 1.18
CA GLY A 73 -10.24 -6.38 2.28
C GLY A 73 -11.72 -6.10 2.27
N GLY A 74 -12.09 -5.20 3.09
CA GLY A 74 -13.49 -4.91 3.26
C GLY A 74 -14.09 -3.93 2.30
#